data_7451e92b17cb865e43b5d2d6c3b5cca3
#
_entry.id   7451e92b17cb865e43b5d2d6c3b5cca3
#
_cell.length_a   1.000
_cell.length_b   1.000
_cell.length_c   1.000
_cell.angle_alpha   90.00
_cell.angle_beta   90.00
_cell.angle_gamma   90.00
#
_symmetry.space_group_name_H-M   'P 1'
#
loop_
_entity.id
_entity.type
_entity.pdbx_description
1 polymer ?
#
loop_
_entity_poly.entity_id
_entity_poly.type
_entity_poly.pdbx_seq_one_letter_code
_entity_poly.pdbx_strand_id
1 'polypeptide(L)'
;MSFDINLIHQLVEEFHNTLLEDTEKDLYSIKNPEDTLFALGLEDNIKQLQNEYEDGIYDKNEIQTILNKISYKPNFDEINEIGKILLSSKINHLKTINNKIDNSYYNKPKPIIKKVVAGIEKKPYRNVKSTFERFKKYHKKTYNWSLDNEQLGNRALNLLDLYFKDKNLMDIEFDDLEDFRDILLEIPKRLTTYNFFKGKDLDFILENNDDYDKLDNTTINNYIEKVNLYFAYMRKIKYVENIDFTIPTYDENGKNREPYTYEEVSKIFDLMKNDTLENRFITYIAAYQGMRLKEITQLQKEDIVKIGDINCISINTKEDKTTKTKKSVRIIPIHNKLLELGLLEFVNSKDKELFTISNKNFSSYFRKYYKSLINDEKTFYCLRHLVIDIFKQSDCKKEHYQAFVGHSQGKDTITMDYGNPFNVKLLSKLLQFIDY
;
A
#
# COMPACT_ATOMS: atom_id res chain seq x y z
N MET A 1 -47.04 -15.01 21.36
CA MET A 1 -45.83 -15.76 20.92
C MET A 1 -44.65 -14.83 21.18
N SER A 2 -43.58 -15.34 21.74
CA SER A 2 -42.33 -14.57 21.92
C SER A 2 -41.46 -14.64 20.66
N PHE A 3 -40.59 -13.67 20.45
CA PHE A 3 -39.58 -13.67 19.40
C PHE A 3 -38.68 -14.91 19.53
N ASP A 4 -38.65 -15.74 18.49
CA ASP A 4 -37.85 -16.97 18.45
C ASP A 4 -36.74 -16.81 17.41
N ILE A 5 -35.53 -16.52 17.89
CA ILE A 5 -34.35 -16.25 17.07
C ILE A 5 -33.93 -17.50 16.26
N ASN A 6 -34.18 -18.71 16.79
CA ASN A 6 -33.83 -19.94 16.06
C ASN A 6 -34.75 -20.16 14.85
N LEU A 7 -36.03 -19.82 14.99
CA LEU A 7 -36.97 -19.84 13.88
C LEU A 7 -36.56 -18.82 12.81
N ILE A 8 -36.10 -17.62 13.20
CA ILE A 8 -35.62 -16.61 12.26
C ILE A 8 -34.39 -17.12 11.48
N HIS A 9 -33.41 -17.70 12.17
CA HIS A 9 -32.24 -18.30 11.53
C HIS A 9 -32.65 -19.38 10.51
N GLN A 10 -33.55 -20.27 10.87
CA GLN A 10 -34.06 -21.31 9.96
C GLN A 10 -34.73 -20.72 8.71
N LEU A 11 -35.61 -19.74 8.89
CA LEU A 11 -36.31 -19.08 7.77
C LEU A 11 -35.36 -18.32 6.84
N VAL A 12 -34.31 -17.71 7.40
CA VAL A 12 -33.28 -17.01 6.64
C VAL A 12 -32.40 -18.00 5.86
N GLU A 13 -32.04 -19.13 6.46
CA GLU A 13 -31.29 -20.19 5.75
C GLU A 13 -32.12 -20.80 4.62
N GLU A 14 -33.41 -21.08 4.84
CA GLU A 14 -34.31 -21.57 3.79
C GLU A 14 -34.44 -20.55 2.64
N PHE A 15 -34.54 -19.24 2.96
CA PHE A 15 -34.62 -18.18 1.98
C PHE A 15 -33.35 -18.11 1.10
N HIS A 16 -32.18 -18.16 1.71
CA HIS A 16 -30.91 -18.09 0.98
C HIS A 16 -30.56 -19.39 0.25
N ASN A 17 -30.93 -20.57 0.78
CA ASN A 17 -30.73 -21.83 0.07
C ASN A 17 -31.55 -21.91 -1.23
N THR A 18 -32.73 -21.33 -1.23
CA THR A 18 -33.54 -21.24 -2.47
C THR A 18 -32.85 -20.37 -3.53
N LEU A 19 -32.24 -19.27 -3.12
CA LEU A 19 -31.44 -18.39 -3.99
C LEU A 19 -30.15 -19.08 -4.49
N LEU A 20 -29.53 -19.97 -3.66
CA LEU A 20 -28.35 -20.76 -4.05
C LEU A 20 -28.63 -21.69 -5.21
N GLU A 21 -29.71 -22.45 -5.16
CA GLU A 21 -30.04 -23.42 -6.18
C GLU A 21 -30.23 -22.76 -7.56
N ASP A 22 -30.76 -21.54 -7.61
CA ASP A 22 -30.92 -20.80 -8.84
C ASP A 22 -29.60 -20.21 -9.34
N THR A 23 -28.77 -19.68 -8.43
CA THR A 23 -27.44 -19.13 -8.78
C THR A 23 -26.46 -20.26 -9.19
N GLU A 24 -26.55 -21.44 -8.59
CA GLU A 24 -25.72 -22.61 -8.98
C GLU A 24 -26.06 -23.09 -10.38
N LYS A 25 -27.36 -23.08 -10.80
CA LYS A 25 -27.75 -23.41 -12.16
C LYS A 25 -27.15 -22.46 -13.20
N ASP A 26 -27.07 -21.17 -12.87
CA ASP A 26 -26.47 -20.16 -13.73
C ASP A 26 -24.94 -20.33 -13.80
N LEU A 27 -24.26 -20.63 -12.68
CA LEU A 27 -22.82 -20.88 -12.64
C LEU A 27 -22.36 -22.09 -13.47
N TYR A 28 -23.16 -23.16 -13.55
CA TYR A 28 -22.84 -24.33 -14.41
C TYR A 28 -22.98 -24.03 -15.92
N SER A 29 -23.62 -22.92 -16.29
CA SER A 29 -23.74 -22.47 -17.68
C SER A 29 -22.53 -21.66 -18.19
N ILE A 30 -21.65 -21.21 -17.30
CA ILE A 30 -20.52 -20.32 -17.59
C ILE A 30 -19.33 -21.12 -18.14
N LYS A 31 -18.98 -20.92 -19.42
CA LYS A 31 -17.95 -21.70 -20.13
C LYS A 31 -16.68 -20.93 -20.53
N ASN A 32 -16.55 -19.63 -20.23
CA ASN A 32 -15.48 -18.79 -20.76
C ASN A 32 -14.67 -18.00 -19.71
N PRO A 33 -13.36 -17.72 -19.98
CA PRO A 33 -12.47 -16.97 -19.07
C PRO A 33 -12.83 -15.47 -18.90
N GLU A 34 -13.75 -14.92 -19.67
CA GLU A 34 -14.22 -13.53 -19.53
C GLU A 34 -15.12 -13.33 -18.31
N ASP A 35 -15.50 -14.40 -17.64
CA ASP A 35 -16.32 -14.40 -16.43
C ASP A 35 -15.54 -13.99 -15.15
N THR A 36 -14.27 -13.62 -15.28
CA THR A 36 -13.47 -12.95 -14.21
C THR A 36 -14.11 -11.64 -13.74
N LEU A 37 -14.92 -10.99 -14.60
CA LEU A 37 -15.70 -9.81 -14.22
C LEU A 37 -16.81 -10.14 -13.22
N PHE A 38 -17.41 -11.34 -13.31
CA PHE A 38 -18.42 -11.78 -12.36
C PHE A 38 -17.82 -12.05 -10.97
N ALA A 39 -16.63 -12.69 -10.91
CA ALA A 39 -15.93 -12.94 -9.65
C ALA A 39 -15.46 -11.63 -8.98
N LEU A 40 -14.99 -10.65 -9.78
CA LEU A 40 -14.63 -9.31 -9.28
C LEU A 40 -15.85 -8.54 -8.77
N GLY A 41 -16.99 -8.63 -9.46
CA GLY A 41 -18.27 -8.06 -9.01
C GLY A 41 -18.79 -8.70 -7.72
N LEU A 42 -18.49 -9.97 -7.49
CA LEU A 42 -18.89 -10.70 -6.28
C LEU A 42 -18.10 -10.21 -5.05
N GLU A 43 -16.79 -9.99 -5.17
CA GLU A 43 -15.95 -9.44 -4.09
C GLU A 43 -16.39 -8.01 -3.71
N ASP A 44 -16.70 -7.19 -4.70
CA ASP A 44 -17.17 -5.83 -4.45
C ASP A 44 -18.56 -5.83 -3.79
N ASN A 45 -19.45 -6.74 -4.19
CA ASN A 45 -20.76 -6.95 -3.55
C ASN A 45 -20.61 -7.40 -2.09
N ILE A 46 -19.71 -8.33 -1.80
CA ILE A 46 -19.45 -8.78 -0.42
C ILE A 46 -18.97 -7.60 0.45
N LYS A 47 -18.07 -6.76 -0.06
CA LYS A 47 -17.60 -5.56 0.67
C LYS A 47 -18.70 -4.54 0.88
N GLN A 48 -19.55 -4.33 -0.11
CA GLN A 48 -20.69 -3.43 0.03
C GLN A 48 -21.64 -3.92 1.13
N LEU A 49 -22.00 -5.20 1.12
CA LEU A 49 -22.88 -5.79 2.14
C LEU A 49 -22.26 -5.80 3.54
N GLN A 50 -20.92 -5.91 3.65
CA GLN A 50 -20.23 -5.75 4.93
C GLN A 50 -20.35 -4.34 5.48
N ASN A 51 -20.21 -3.32 4.63
CA ASN A 51 -20.41 -1.92 5.05
C ASN A 51 -21.89 -1.68 5.44
N GLU A 52 -22.85 -2.21 4.68
CA GLU A 52 -24.28 -2.13 5.00
C GLU A 52 -24.60 -2.79 6.37
N TYR A 53 -23.92 -3.91 6.68
CA TYR A 53 -24.06 -4.58 7.97
C TYR A 53 -23.50 -3.72 9.13
N GLU A 54 -22.34 -3.09 8.94
CA GLU A 54 -21.74 -2.18 9.94
C GLU A 54 -22.59 -0.92 10.14
N ASP A 55 -23.15 -0.39 9.07
CA ASP A 55 -23.99 0.82 9.08
C ASP A 55 -25.45 0.56 9.52
N GLY A 56 -25.85 -0.72 9.68
CA GLY A 56 -27.21 -1.11 10.04
C GLY A 56 -28.23 -0.83 8.95
N ILE A 57 -27.80 -0.89 7.67
CA ILE A 57 -28.66 -0.68 6.49
C ILE A 57 -29.14 -2.03 6.00
N TYR A 58 -30.47 -2.25 6.01
CA TYR A 58 -31.08 -3.54 5.62
C TYR A 58 -32.11 -3.39 4.51
N ASP A 59 -32.17 -4.42 3.62
CA ASP A 59 -33.21 -4.46 2.58
C ASP A 59 -34.57 -4.73 3.18
N LYS A 60 -35.49 -3.74 3.06
CA LYS A 60 -36.82 -3.81 3.61
C LYS A 60 -37.69 -4.92 2.96
N ASN A 61 -37.45 -5.25 1.71
CA ASN A 61 -38.23 -6.28 1.00
C ASN A 61 -37.84 -7.68 1.47
N GLU A 62 -36.53 -7.92 1.68
CA GLU A 62 -36.03 -9.18 2.22
C GLU A 62 -36.53 -9.38 3.64
N ILE A 63 -36.47 -8.35 4.51
CA ILE A 63 -37.04 -8.38 5.85
C ILE A 63 -38.57 -8.69 5.78
N GLN A 64 -39.30 -8.00 4.90
CA GLN A 64 -40.75 -8.23 4.76
C GLN A 64 -41.06 -9.66 4.32
N THR A 65 -40.21 -10.28 3.49
CA THR A 65 -40.37 -11.68 3.08
C THR A 65 -40.27 -12.64 4.25
N ILE A 66 -39.35 -12.40 5.18
CA ILE A 66 -39.25 -13.20 6.41
C ILE A 66 -40.44 -12.91 7.33
N LEU A 67 -40.82 -11.61 7.51
CA LEU A 67 -41.93 -11.21 8.36
C LEU A 67 -43.25 -11.85 7.92
N ASN A 68 -43.46 -12.05 6.63
CA ASN A 68 -44.67 -12.71 6.12
C ASN A 68 -44.77 -14.20 6.46
N LYS A 69 -43.66 -14.84 6.84
CA LYS A 69 -43.59 -16.25 7.25
C LYS A 69 -43.78 -16.46 8.76
N ILE A 70 -43.77 -15.40 9.55
CA ILE A 70 -43.94 -15.47 11.02
C ILE A 70 -45.31 -14.97 11.43
N SER A 71 -45.93 -15.66 12.41
CA SER A 71 -47.24 -15.28 12.96
C SER A 71 -47.15 -14.27 14.12
N TYR A 72 -46.04 -13.61 14.24
CA TYR A 72 -45.70 -12.65 15.31
C TYR A 72 -45.33 -11.30 14.68
N LYS A 73 -45.67 -10.21 15.35
CA LYS A 73 -45.37 -8.86 14.89
C LYS A 73 -44.17 -8.32 15.71
N PRO A 74 -42.94 -8.36 15.22
CA PRO A 74 -41.76 -7.96 15.95
C PRO A 74 -41.73 -6.44 16.19
N ASN A 75 -41.05 -6.05 17.25
CA ASN A 75 -40.74 -4.64 17.56
C ASN A 75 -39.53 -4.16 16.71
N PHE A 76 -39.13 -2.90 16.89
CA PHE A 76 -38.06 -2.29 16.09
C PHE A 76 -36.70 -2.98 16.28
N ASP A 77 -36.35 -3.37 17.52
CA ASP A 77 -35.05 -4.01 17.81
C ASP A 77 -35.00 -5.43 17.23
N GLU A 78 -36.11 -6.16 17.31
CA GLU A 78 -36.27 -7.49 16.71
C GLU A 78 -36.20 -7.45 15.18
N ILE A 79 -36.74 -6.39 14.55
CA ILE A 79 -36.62 -6.17 13.09
C ILE A 79 -35.17 -5.91 12.70
N ASN A 80 -34.43 -5.12 13.47
CA ASN A 80 -33.00 -4.89 13.25
C ASN A 80 -32.18 -6.18 13.39
N GLU A 81 -32.56 -7.04 14.33
CA GLU A 81 -31.90 -8.35 14.50
C GLU A 81 -32.17 -9.28 13.33
N ILE A 82 -33.38 -9.30 12.79
CA ILE A 82 -33.70 -10.01 11.53
C ILE A 82 -32.85 -9.47 10.39
N GLY A 83 -32.70 -8.17 10.24
CA GLY A 83 -31.85 -7.53 9.23
C GLY A 83 -30.40 -7.96 9.32
N LYS A 84 -29.82 -8.02 10.53
CA LYS A 84 -28.46 -8.51 10.77
C LYS A 84 -28.28 -9.97 10.36
N ILE A 85 -29.22 -10.83 10.75
CA ILE A 85 -29.19 -12.25 10.42
C ILE A 85 -29.26 -12.44 8.89
N LEU A 86 -30.16 -11.71 8.21
CA LEU A 86 -30.28 -11.73 6.74
C LEU A 86 -28.97 -11.33 6.05
N LEU A 87 -28.39 -10.19 6.42
CA LEU A 87 -27.13 -9.70 5.82
C LEU A 87 -25.97 -10.65 6.10
N SER A 88 -25.82 -11.14 7.33
CA SER A 88 -24.78 -12.09 7.70
C SER A 88 -24.88 -13.37 6.89
N SER A 89 -26.09 -13.92 6.75
CA SER A 89 -26.36 -15.11 5.93
C SER A 89 -26.05 -14.86 4.46
N LYS A 90 -26.47 -13.71 3.90
CA LYS A 90 -26.19 -13.31 2.51
C LYS A 90 -24.69 -13.18 2.23
N ILE A 91 -23.94 -12.55 3.12
CA ILE A 91 -22.47 -12.42 3.03
C ILE A 91 -21.82 -13.81 3.02
N ASN A 92 -22.23 -14.71 3.93
CA ASN A 92 -21.68 -16.06 4.02
C ASN A 92 -22.01 -16.88 2.76
N HIS A 93 -23.17 -16.68 2.22
CA HIS A 93 -23.64 -17.30 1.00
C HIS A 93 -22.80 -16.88 -0.21
N LEU A 94 -22.60 -15.58 -0.41
CA LEU A 94 -21.75 -15.05 -1.49
C LEU A 94 -20.28 -15.49 -1.33
N LYS A 95 -19.77 -15.56 -0.10
CA LYS A 95 -18.44 -16.14 0.18
C LYS A 95 -18.34 -17.61 -0.22
N THR A 96 -19.41 -18.37 -0.01
CA THR A 96 -19.46 -19.79 -0.40
C THR A 96 -19.46 -19.95 -1.92
N ILE A 97 -20.20 -19.12 -2.64
CA ILE A 97 -20.18 -19.07 -4.11
C ILE A 97 -18.79 -18.71 -4.63
N ASN A 98 -18.17 -17.65 -4.09
CA ASN A 98 -16.84 -17.23 -4.48
C ASN A 98 -15.81 -18.34 -4.29
N ASN A 99 -15.87 -19.06 -3.15
CA ASN A 99 -15.03 -20.22 -2.89
C ASN A 99 -15.28 -21.40 -3.85
N LYS A 100 -16.53 -21.60 -4.32
CA LYS A 100 -16.87 -22.64 -5.30
C LYS A 100 -16.35 -22.29 -6.70
N ILE A 101 -16.41 -21.02 -7.10
CA ILE A 101 -15.83 -20.53 -8.36
C ILE A 101 -14.32 -20.74 -8.36
N ASP A 102 -13.62 -20.36 -7.30
CA ASP A 102 -12.18 -20.57 -7.16
C ASP A 102 -11.79 -22.06 -7.21
N ASN A 103 -12.65 -22.96 -6.71
CA ASN A 103 -12.38 -24.41 -6.71
C ASN A 103 -12.70 -25.09 -8.06
N SER A 104 -13.67 -24.59 -8.86
CA SER A 104 -14.02 -25.19 -10.15
C SER A 104 -12.97 -24.93 -11.23
N TYR A 105 -12.24 -23.82 -11.16
CA TYR A 105 -11.16 -23.47 -12.09
C TYR A 105 -9.88 -24.29 -11.96
N TYR A 106 -9.68 -25.00 -10.83
CA TYR A 106 -8.46 -25.76 -10.53
C TYR A 106 -8.61 -27.27 -10.53
N ASN A 107 -9.80 -27.83 -10.80
CA ASN A 107 -10.01 -29.27 -10.81
C ASN A 107 -9.87 -29.90 -12.19
N LYS A 108 -8.63 -30.31 -12.55
CA LYS A 108 -8.44 -31.45 -13.47
C LYS A 108 -8.83 -32.74 -12.76
N PRO A 109 -9.44 -33.74 -13.44
CA PRO A 109 -9.89 -34.98 -12.77
C PRO A 109 -8.70 -35.71 -12.15
N LYS A 110 -8.76 -35.93 -10.83
CA LYS A 110 -7.83 -36.79 -10.11
C LYS A 110 -8.10 -38.25 -10.42
N PRO A 111 -7.06 -39.10 -10.59
CA PRO A 111 -7.27 -40.51 -10.73
C PRO A 111 -7.85 -41.11 -9.44
N ILE A 112 -8.78 -42.06 -9.61
CA ILE A 112 -9.47 -42.78 -8.52
C ILE A 112 -8.45 -43.55 -7.71
N ILE A 113 -8.14 -43.09 -6.52
CA ILE A 113 -7.34 -43.86 -5.53
C ILE A 113 -8.30 -44.55 -4.57
N LYS A 114 -8.18 -45.89 -4.51
CA LYS A 114 -8.92 -46.76 -3.61
C LYS A 114 -8.75 -46.34 -2.15
N LYS A 115 -9.87 -46.33 -1.40
CA LYS A 115 -9.89 -46.13 0.06
C LYS A 115 -8.82 -46.97 0.74
N VAL A 116 -7.86 -46.31 1.35
CA VAL A 116 -6.98 -46.88 2.37
C VAL A 116 -7.35 -46.24 3.70
N VAL A 117 -7.42 -47.09 4.70
CA VAL A 117 -7.76 -46.90 6.12
C VAL A 117 -7.23 -45.56 6.66
N ALA A 118 -8.10 -44.86 7.40
CA ALA A 118 -7.80 -43.63 8.09
C ALA A 118 -6.62 -43.78 9.09
N GLY A 119 -5.42 -43.49 8.61
CA GLY A 119 -4.31 -43.09 9.45
C GLY A 119 -4.38 -41.58 9.63
N ILE A 120 -4.10 -41.08 10.80
CA ILE A 120 -3.93 -39.67 11.11
C ILE A 120 -2.96 -39.10 10.07
N GLU A 121 -3.47 -38.36 9.04
CA GLU A 121 -2.62 -37.65 8.08
C GLU A 121 -1.81 -36.61 8.87
N LYS A 122 -0.52 -36.88 9.02
CA LYS A 122 0.40 -35.88 9.58
C LYS A 122 0.35 -34.68 8.65
N LYS A 123 -0.15 -33.55 9.17
CA LYS A 123 -0.09 -32.25 8.45
C LYS A 123 1.34 -32.06 7.94
N PRO A 124 1.55 -31.73 6.67
CA PRO A 124 2.90 -31.59 6.13
C PRO A 124 3.63 -30.48 6.90
N TYR A 125 4.80 -30.81 7.43
CA TYR A 125 5.62 -29.85 8.16
C TYR A 125 6.15 -28.76 7.22
N ARG A 126 5.87 -27.51 7.55
CA ARG A 126 6.35 -26.32 6.85
C ARG A 126 6.54 -25.20 7.87
N ASN A 127 7.72 -24.62 7.90
CA ASN A 127 8.03 -23.45 8.72
C ASN A 127 8.19 -22.20 7.84
N VAL A 128 8.38 -21.03 8.46
CA VAL A 128 8.56 -19.74 7.79
C VAL A 128 9.70 -19.84 6.77
N LYS A 129 10.87 -20.32 7.18
CA LYS A 129 12.07 -20.44 6.35
C LYS A 129 11.86 -21.27 5.08
N SER A 130 11.20 -22.41 5.21
CA SER A 130 10.98 -23.33 4.09
C SER A 130 10.05 -22.78 3.00
N THR A 131 9.22 -21.79 3.33
CA THR A 131 8.23 -21.20 2.42
C THR A 131 8.61 -19.81 1.90
N PHE A 132 9.66 -19.23 2.47
CA PHE A 132 10.11 -17.86 2.21
C PHE A 132 10.43 -17.57 0.73
N GLU A 133 11.23 -18.43 0.10
CA GLU A 133 11.63 -18.24 -1.30
C GLU A 133 10.44 -18.34 -2.26
N ARG A 134 9.48 -19.22 -1.96
CA ARG A 134 8.25 -19.35 -2.75
C ARG A 134 7.42 -18.07 -2.69
N PHE A 135 7.25 -17.49 -1.51
CA PHE A 135 6.56 -16.22 -1.31
C PHE A 135 7.24 -15.09 -2.08
N LYS A 136 8.56 -14.91 -1.94
CA LYS A 136 9.32 -13.87 -2.64
C LYS A 136 9.17 -13.98 -4.16
N LYS A 137 9.33 -15.19 -4.69
CA LYS A 137 9.19 -15.44 -6.13
C LYS A 137 7.79 -15.08 -6.64
N TYR A 138 6.76 -15.41 -5.86
CA TYR A 138 5.37 -15.06 -6.19
C TYR A 138 5.18 -13.53 -6.23
N HIS A 139 5.57 -12.82 -5.18
CA HIS A 139 5.37 -11.38 -5.09
C HIS A 139 6.21 -10.59 -6.10
N LYS A 140 7.43 -11.03 -6.36
CA LYS A 140 8.28 -10.42 -7.40
C LYS A 140 7.65 -10.55 -8.78
N LYS A 141 7.09 -11.70 -9.12
CA LYS A 141 6.45 -11.95 -10.41
C LYS A 141 5.09 -11.25 -10.54
N THR A 142 4.28 -11.24 -9.48
CA THR A 142 2.88 -10.78 -9.54
C THR A 142 2.76 -9.28 -9.30
N TYR A 143 3.55 -8.72 -8.38
CA TYR A 143 3.43 -7.32 -7.95
C TYR A 143 4.63 -6.45 -8.31
N ASN A 144 5.59 -7.00 -9.06
CA ASN A 144 6.80 -6.29 -9.52
C ASN A 144 7.50 -5.54 -8.37
N TRP A 145 7.76 -6.25 -7.26
CA TRP A 145 8.39 -5.66 -6.08
C TRP A 145 9.71 -4.97 -6.44
N SER A 146 9.85 -3.73 -6.01
CA SER A 146 11.13 -3.02 -6.07
C SER A 146 12.16 -3.68 -5.15
N LEU A 147 13.44 -3.46 -5.42
CA LEU A 147 14.53 -3.96 -4.58
C LEU A 147 14.37 -3.53 -3.11
N ASP A 148 13.90 -2.30 -2.85
CA ASP A 148 13.67 -1.79 -1.49
C ASP A 148 12.54 -2.56 -0.78
N ASN A 149 11.45 -2.90 -1.50
CA ASN A 149 10.37 -3.74 -0.97
C ASN A 149 10.81 -5.18 -0.71
N GLU A 150 11.66 -5.73 -1.58
CA GLU A 150 12.24 -7.06 -1.39
C GLU A 150 13.13 -7.10 -0.14
N GLN A 151 13.99 -6.09 0.05
CA GLN A 151 14.83 -5.96 1.23
C GLN A 151 14.02 -5.78 2.52
N LEU A 152 12.95 -5.00 2.46
CA LEU A 152 12.03 -4.82 3.59
C LEU A 152 11.35 -6.15 3.96
N GLY A 153 10.81 -6.86 2.96
CA GLY A 153 10.22 -8.19 3.15
C GLY A 153 11.23 -9.18 3.74
N ASN A 154 12.46 -9.18 3.25
CA ASN A 154 13.52 -10.05 3.78
C ASN A 154 13.78 -9.78 5.27
N ARG A 155 13.85 -8.52 5.70
CA ARG A 155 14.07 -8.17 7.12
C ARG A 155 12.90 -8.62 7.99
N ALA A 156 11.67 -8.31 7.59
CA ALA A 156 10.47 -8.69 8.32
C ALA A 156 10.35 -10.20 8.50
N LEU A 157 10.55 -10.96 7.40
CA LEU A 157 10.41 -12.41 7.44
C LEU A 157 11.59 -13.12 8.10
N ASN A 158 12.79 -12.53 8.11
CA ASN A 158 13.91 -13.06 8.90
C ASN A 158 13.62 -12.92 10.41
N LEU A 159 13.02 -11.81 10.85
CA LEU A 159 12.59 -11.67 12.25
C LEU A 159 11.47 -12.65 12.59
N LEU A 160 10.52 -12.86 11.68
CA LEU A 160 9.45 -13.83 11.83
C LEU A 160 10.02 -15.27 11.94
N ASP A 161 11.03 -15.61 11.13
CA ASP A 161 11.72 -16.90 11.18
C ASP A 161 12.50 -17.09 12.49
N LEU A 162 13.16 -16.04 12.98
CA LEU A 162 13.83 -16.06 14.29
C LEU A 162 12.85 -16.28 15.44
N TYR A 163 11.65 -15.71 15.35
CA TYR A 163 10.60 -15.85 16.36
C TYR A 163 10.00 -17.25 16.35
N PHE A 164 9.52 -17.73 15.21
CA PHE A 164 8.85 -19.02 15.10
C PHE A 164 9.81 -20.21 15.07
N LYS A 165 11.07 -19.98 14.71
CA LYS A 165 12.07 -21.07 14.59
C LYS A 165 11.52 -22.22 13.74
N ASP A 166 11.39 -23.38 14.34
CA ASP A 166 10.89 -24.60 13.70
C ASP A 166 9.38 -24.83 13.88
N LYS A 167 8.60 -23.82 14.34
CA LYS A 167 7.14 -23.98 14.49
C LYS A 167 6.51 -24.22 13.12
N ASN A 168 5.63 -25.23 13.04
CA ASN A 168 4.90 -25.53 11.81
C ASN A 168 3.89 -24.40 11.54
N LEU A 169 3.78 -23.93 10.31
CA LEU A 169 2.82 -22.90 9.90
C LEU A 169 1.37 -23.23 10.23
N MET A 170 1.02 -24.53 10.24
CA MET A 170 -0.32 -25.01 10.59
C MET A 170 -0.63 -24.93 12.09
N ASP A 171 0.38 -24.70 12.92
CA ASP A 171 0.27 -24.63 14.38
C ASP A 171 0.46 -23.18 14.90
N ILE A 172 0.53 -22.20 14.00
CA ILE A 172 0.58 -20.78 14.35
C ILE A 172 -0.84 -20.28 14.60
N GLU A 173 -1.04 -19.68 15.76
CA GLU A 173 -2.29 -19.05 16.19
C GLU A 173 -2.21 -17.53 16.07
N PHE A 174 -3.34 -16.85 16.19
CA PHE A 174 -3.38 -15.37 16.10
C PHE A 174 -2.59 -14.72 17.23
N ASP A 175 -2.70 -15.25 18.44
CA ASP A 175 -1.99 -14.75 19.64
C ASP A 175 -0.46 -14.78 19.43
N ASP A 176 0.07 -15.83 18.78
CA ASP A 176 1.50 -15.86 18.41
C ASP A 176 1.93 -14.67 17.54
N LEU A 177 1.03 -14.18 16.70
CA LEU A 177 1.31 -13.04 15.81
C LEU A 177 1.19 -11.70 16.54
N GLU A 178 0.30 -11.59 17.54
CA GLU A 178 0.26 -10.44 18.42
C GLU A 178 1.51 -10.36 19.28
N ASP A 179 1.95 -11.47 19.87
CA ASP A 179 3.21 -11.56 20.60
C ASP A 179 4.41 -11.20 19.72
N PHE A 180 4.45 -11.68 18.47
CA PHE A 180 5.48 -11.28 17.52
C PHE A 180 5.46 -9.77 17.25
N ARG A 181 4.27 -9.17 17.09
CA ARG A 181 4.14 -7.71 16.91
C ARG A 181 4.74 -6.94 18.08
N ASP A 182 4.43 -7.37 19.30
CA ASP A 182 4.88 -6.69 20.51
C ASP A 182 6.40 -6.84 20.73
N ILE A 183 6.96 -7.99 20.37
CA ILE A 183 8.42 -8.21 20.36
C ILE A 183 9.14 -7.26 19.40
N LEU A 184 8.51 -6.84 18.29
CA LEU A 184 9.12 -5.88 17.36
C LEU A 184 9.44 -4.54 18.02
N LEU A 185 8.75 -4.14 19.11
CA LEU A 185 9.05 -2.93 19.88
C LEU A 185 10.43 -3.00 20.56
N GLU A 186 10.90 -4.20 20.85
CA GLU A 186 12.17 -4.45 21.53
C GLU A 186 13.34 -4.69 20.55
N ILE A 187 13.10 -4.76 19.27
CA ILE A 187 14.15 -5.04 18.27
C ILE A 187 15.00 -3.78 18.02
N PRO A 188 16.35 -3.91 18.12
CA PRO A 188 17.28 -2.82 17.81
C PRO A 188 17.14 -2.28 16.38
N LYS A 189 17.12 -0.96 16.22
CA LYS A 189 17.27 -0.34 14.89
C LYS A 189 18.57 -0.84 14.23
N ARG A 190 18.50 -1.10 12.94
CA ARG A 190 19.66 -1.56 12.14
C ARG A 190 20.31 -2.83 12.69
N LEU A 191 19.54 -3.74 13.27
CA LEU A 191 20.00 -5.01 13.86
C LEU A 191 21.10 -5.70 13.01
N THR A 192 20.92 -5.76 11.69
CA THR A 192 21.84 -6.44 10.77
C THR A 192 23.20 -5.73 10.59
N THR A 193 23.36 -4.50 11.06
CA THR A 193 24.63 -3.74 10.97
C THR A 193 25.54 -3.97 12.16
N TYR A 194 25.01 -4.52 13.25
CA TYR A 194 25.78 -4.79 14.44
C TYR A 194 26.36 -6.21 14.39
N ASN A 195 27.69 -6.32 14.31
CA ASN A 195 28.36 -7.62 14.32
C ASN A 195 28.05 -8.43 15.60
N PHE A 196 27.76 -7.75 16.71
CA PHE A 196 27.40 -8.36 17.99
C PHE A 196 26.17 -9.27 17.89
N PHE A 197 25.16 -8.88 17.12
CA PHE A 197 23.91 -9.66 16.93
C PHE A 197 23.95 -10.61 15.73
N LYS A 198 25.04 -10.62 14.97
CA LYS A 198 25.11 -11.45 13.76
C LYS A 198 25.08 -12.94 14.09
N GLY A 199 24.08 -13.65 13.57
CA GLY A 199 23.92 -15.09 13.79
C GLY A 199 23.41 -15.47 15.18
N LYS A 200 22.95 -14.48 15.97
CA LYS A 200 22.35 -14.71 17.27
C LYS A 200 20.86 -15.01 17.12
N ASP A 201 20.30 -15.78 18.06
CA ASP A 201 18.88 -16.02 18.17
C ASP A 201 18.13 -14.82 18.76
N LEU A 202 16.80 -14.90 18.77
CA LEU A 202 15.97 -13.81 19.24
C LEU A 202 16.13 -13.57 20.75
N ASP A 203 16.25 -14.65 21.55
CA ASP A 203 16.39 -14.55 22.99
C ASP A 203 17.63 -13.76 23.37
N PHE A 204 18.79 -14.06 22.74
CA PHE A 204 20.01 -13.30 22.91
C PHE A 204 19.85 -11.82 22.52
N ILE A 205 19.12 -11.53 21.41
CA ILE A 205 18.90 -10.15 20.96
C ILE A 205 18.08 -9.38 21.99
N LEU A 206 17.04 -10.00 22.54
CA LEU A 206 16.16 -9.37 23.54
C LEU A 206 16.86 -9.15 24.88
N GLU A 207 17.74 -10.06 25.30
CA GLU A 207 18.51 -9.94 26.54
C GLU A 207 19.63 -8.88 26.47
N ASN A 208 20.06 -8.49 25.27
CA ASN A 208 21.24 -7.61 25.07
C ASN A 208 20.89 -6.37 24.25
N ASN A 209 19.66 -5.88 24.30
CA ASN A 209 19.18 -4.80 23.45
C ASN A 209 19.09 -3.42 24.12
N ASP A 210 19.36 -3.29 25.42
CA ASP A 210 19.10 -2.08 26.22
C ASP A 210 19.88 -0.85 25.74
N ASP A 211 21.09 -1.04 25.28
CA ASP A 211 21.98 0.04 24.83
C ASP A 211 21.69 0.48 23.37
N TYR A 212 20.65 -0.06 22.74
CA TYR A 212 20.35 0.20 21.32
C TYR A 212 19.00 0.87 21.14
N ASP A 213 18.96 1.86 20.24
CA ASP A 213 17.69 2.43 19.77
C ASP A 213 16.78 1.33 19.20
N LYS A 214 15.52 1.31 19.61
CA LYS A 214 14.52 0.35 19.14
C LYS A 214 13.87 0.80 17.83
N LEU A 215 13.20 -0.14 17.14
CA LEU A 215 12.40 0.16 15.96
C LEU A 215 11.31 1.18 16.30
N ASP A 216 11.01 2.09 15.39
CA ASP A 216 9.87 2.99 15.48
C ASP A 216 8.60 2.35 14.89
N ASN A 217 7.42 2.85 15.31
CA ASN A 217 6.12 2.33 14.88
C ASN A 217 5.98 2.28 13.34
N THR A 218 6.48 3.27 12.61
CA THR A 218 6.44 3.27 11.14
C THR A 218 7.22 2.09 10.56
N THR A 219 8.41 1.78 11.11
CA THR A 219 9.21 0.63 10.67
C THR A 219 8.53 -0.68 11.04
N ILE A 220 7.98 -0.78 12.25
CA ILE A 220 7.23 -1.95 12.73
C ILE A 220 6.01 -2.18 11.84
N ASN A 221 5.21 -1.16 11.56
CA ASN A 221 4.04 -1.26 10.69
C ASN A 221 4.40 -1.72 9.27
N ASN A 222 5.52 -1.24 8.74
CA ASN A 222 6.01 -1.74 7.45
C ASN A 222 6.39 -3.23 7.51
N TYR A 223 6.93 -3.72 8.63
CA TYR A 223 7.22 -5.16 8.81
C TYR A 223 5.92 -5.95 8.94
N ILE A 224 4.97 -5.48 9.76
CA ILE A 224 3.62 -6.07 9.90
C ILE A 224 2.93 -6.19 8.54
N GLU A 225 2.97 -5.15 7.70
CA GLU A 225 2.43 -5.21 6.34
C GLU A 225 3.02 -6.39 5.54
N LYS A 226 4.33 -6.63 5.62
CA LYS A 226 4.97 -7.74 4.88
C LYS A 226 4.61 -9.10 5.47
N VAL A 227 4.46 -9.20 6.78
CA VAL A 227 4.00 -10.41 7.47
C VAL A 227 2.55 -10.72 7.11
N ASN A 228 1.67 -9.72 7.12
CA ASN A 228 0.28 -9.87 6.69
C ASN A 228 0.17 -10.36 5.24
N LEU A 229 0.98 -9.79 4.33
CA LEU A 229 1.06 -10.27 2.94
C LEU A 229 1.56 -11.71 2.83
N TYR A 230 2.52 -12.09 3.69
CA TYR A 230 3.03 -13.46 3.73
C TYR A 230 1.93 -14.43 4.17
N PHE A 231 1.22 -14.18 5.27
CA PHE A 231 0.16 -15.06 5.73
C PHE A 231 -1.05 -15.08 4.79
N ALA A 232 -1.39 -13.95 4.14
CA ALA A 232 -2.41 -13.92 3.09
C ALA A 232 -2.03 -14.86 1.92
N TYR A 233 -0.74 -14.89 1.53
CA TYR A 233 -0.27 -15.83 0.52
C TYR A 233 -0.27 -17.28 1.01
N MET A 234 0.15 -17.54 2.26
CA MET A 234 0.13 -18.90 2.84
C MET A 234 -1.30 -19.45 2.92
N ARG A 235 -2.29 -18.62 3.26
CA ARG A 235 -3.73 -18.99 3.20
C ARG A 235 -4.14 -19.33 1.76
N LYS A 236 -3.81 -18.47 0.80
CA LYS A 236 -4.14 -18.68 -0.61
C LYS A 236 -3.65 -20.04 -1.14
N ILE A 237 -2.47 -20.49 -0.69
CA ILE A 237 -1.92 -21.80 -1.09
C ILE A 237 -2.22 -22.93 -0.10
N LYS A 238 -3.10 -22.67 0.87
CA LYS A 238 -3.55 -23.65 1.90
C LYS A 238 -2.41 -24.24 2.74
N TYR A 239 -1.42 -23.40 3.09
CA TYR A 239 -0.30 -23.77 3.97
C TYR A 239 -0.57 -23.38 5.43
N VAL A 240 -1.54 -22.56 5.70
CA VAL A 240 -2.13 -22.23 6.99
C VAL A 240 -3.63 -22.42 6.92
N GLU A 241 -4.29 -22.53 8.06
CA GLU A 241 -5.75 -22.59 8.11
C GLU A 241 -6.40 -21.28 7.64
N ASN A 242 -7.70 -21.33 7.32
CA ASN A 242 -8.43 -20.16 6.83
C ASN A 242 -8.87 -19.26 8.00
N ILE A 243 -7.91 -18.84 8.81
CA ILE A 243 -8.09 -17.88 9.91
C ILE A 243 -7.61 -16.51 9.42
N ASP A 244 -8.25 -15.43 9.83
CA ASP A 244 -7.74 -14.10 9.53
C ASP A 244 -6.56 -13.77 10.45
N PHE A 245 -5.36 -13.86 9.89
CA PHE A 245 -4.11 -13.52 10.56
C PHE A 245 -3.70 -12.06 10.31
N THR A 246 -4.64 -11.16 10.12
CA THR A 246 -4.29 -9.75 9.91
C THR A 246 -3.89 -9.11 11.25
N ILE A 247 -2.60 -8.89 11.41
CA ILE A 247 -2.02 -8.25 12.59
C ILE A 247 -2.34 -6.75 12.52
N PRO A 248 -2.93 -6.15 13.56
CA PRO A 248 -3.17 -4.70 13.61
C PRO A 248 -1.86 -3.93 13.71
N THR A 249 -1.81 -2.77 13.08
CA THR A 249 -0.68 -1.84 13.15
C THR A 249 -0.75 -0.96 14.39
N TYR A 250 0.40 -0.45 14.85
CA TYR A 250 0.45 0.58 15.87
C TYR A 250 0.05 1.94 15.30
N ASP A 251 -0.54 2.78 16.13
CA ASP A 251 -0.76 4.18 15.77
C ASP A 251 0.57 4.86 15.42
N GLU A 252 0.63 5.40 14.22
CA GLU A 252 1.75 6.22 13.82
C GLU A 252 1.57 7.60 14.45
N ASN A 253 2.27 7.88 15.53
CA ASN A 253 2.55 9.25 15.93
C ASN A 253 3.45 9.87 14.86
N GLY A 254 2.83 10.14 13.70
CA GLY A 254 3.53 10.69 12.54
C GLY A 254 4.19 11.99 12.96
N LYS A 255 5.52 12.02 13.07
CA LYS A 255 6.24 13.28 13.08
C LYS A 255 5.89 13.97 11.77
N ASN A 256 4.92 14.88 11.82
CA ASN A 256 4.68 15.78 10.70
C ASN A 256 6.00 16.50 10.44
N ARG A 257 6.67 16.12 9.36
CA ARG A 257 7.91 16.80 8.97
C ARG A 257 7.52 18.17 8.47
N GLU A 258 7.87 19.17 9.27
CA GLU A 258 7.64 20.55 8.90
C GLU A 258 8.36 20.90 7.59
N PRO A 259 7.74 21.72 6.74
CA PRO A 259 8.42 22.29 5.58
C PRO A 259 9.61 23.16 6.01
N TYR A 260 10.54 23.42 5.10
CA TYR A 260 11.55 24.46 5.32
C TYR A 260 10.88 25.85 5.34
N THR A 261 11.46 26.79 6.11
CA THR A 261 11.10 28.22 6.00
C THR A 261 11.85 28.86 4.83
N TYR A 262 11.45 30.07 4.45
CA TYR A 262 12.13 30.83 3.39
C TYR A 262 13.56 31.17 3.78
N GLU A 263 13.81 31.51 5.05
CA GLU A 263 15.13 31.77 5.59
C GLU A 263 16.01 30.51 5.53
N GLU A 264 15.45 29.35 5.85
CA GLU A 264 16.16 28.08 5.75
C GLU A 264 16.52 27.74 4.30
N VAL A 265 15.61 28.01 3.34
CA VAL A 265 15.89 27.83 1.89
C VAL A 265 16.99 28.78 1.42
N SER A 266 16.93 30.05 1.79
CA SER A 266 18.01 31.01 1.51
C SER A 266 19.34 30.53 2.06
N LYS A 267 19.37 30.05 3.30
CA LYS A 267 20.57 29.47 3.92
C LYS A 267 21.07 28.24 3.17
N ILE A 268 20.18 27.36 2.70
CA ILE A 268 20.55 26.21 1.84
C ILE A 268 21.25 26.69 0.59
N PHE A 269 20.67 27.67 -0.10
CA PHE A 269 21.24 28.22 -1.34
C PHE A 269 22.60 28.87 -1.11
N ASP A 270 22.74 29.64 -0.04
CA ASP A 270 24.02 30.28 0.34
C ASP A 270 25.12 29.25 0.64
N LEU A 271 24.81 28.24 1.43
CA LEU A 271 25.76 27.17 1.75
C LEU A 271 26.19 26.38 0.50
N MET A 272 25.30 26.24 -0.48
CA MET A 272 25.58 25.49 -1.71
C MET A 272 26.20 26.33 -2.83
N LYS A 273 26.42 27.62 -2.66
CA LYS A 273 27.01 28.49 -3.71
C LYS A 273 28.32 27.94 -4.27
N ASN A 274 29.14 27.32 -3.43
CA ASN A 274 30.44 26.77 -3.79
C ASN A 274 30.39 25.25 -4.10
N ASP A 275 29.20 24.64 -4.12
CA ASP A 275 29.03 23.24 -4.47
C ASP A 275 29.06 23.03 -6.00
N THR A 276 29.11 21.78 -6.43
CA THR A 276 29.06 21.43 -7.85
C THR A 276 27.78 21.96 -8.49
N LEU A 277 27.85 22.30 -9.76
CA LEU A 277 26.68 22.79 -10.50
C LEU A 277 25.53 21.77 -10.52
N GLU A 278 25.87 20.47 -10.57
CA GLU A 278 24.87 19.38 -10.45
C GLU A 278 24.13 19.41 -9.12
N ASN A 279 24.86 19.46 -8.00
CA ASN A 279 24.27 19.50 -6.66
C ASN A 279 23.39 20.73 -6.44
N ARG A 280 23.83 21.87 -6.98
CA ARG A 280 23.04 23.11 -6.94
C ARG A 280 21.73 22.97 -7.71
N PHE A 281 21.76 22.46 -8.96
CA PHE A 281 20.54 22.27 -9.74
C PHE A 281 19.62 21.21 -9.18
N ILE A 282 20.11 20.11 -8.60
CA ILE A 282 19.28 19.17 -7.86
C ILE A 282 18.49 19.91 -6.77
N THR A 283 19.15 20.79 -6.03
CA THR A 283 18.55 21.54 -4.93
C THR A 283 17.57 22.60 -5.42
N TYR A 284 17.94 23.37 -6.44
CA TYR A 284 17.08 24.39 -7.04
C TYR A 284 15.81 23.76 -7.64
N ILE A 285 15.92 22.64 -8.36
CA ILE A 285 14.77 21.93 -8.91
C ILE A 285 13.88 21.40 -7.78
N ALA A 286 14.44 20.87 -6.71
CA ALA A 286 13.66 20.42 -5.56
C ALA A 286 12.89 21.59 -4.92
N ALA A 287 13.54 22.73 -4.73
CA ALA A 287 12.93 23.92 -4.13
C ALA A 287 11.84 24.52 -5.03
N TYR A 288 12.13 24.83 -6.28
CA TYR A 288 11.20 25.53 -7.16
C TYR A 288 10.17 24.65 -7.87
N GLN A 289 10.36 23.33 -7.94
CA GLN A 289 9.46 22.41 -8.64
C GLN A 289 8.79 21.39 -7.72
N GLY A 290 9.23 21.27 -6.48
CA GLY A 290 8.68 20.31 -5.53
C GLY A 290 8.77 18.84 -6.00
N MET A 291 9.67 18.51 -6.93
CA MET A 291 9.86 17.18 -7.47
C MET A 291 10.45 16.24 -6.42
N ARG A 292 10.19 14.93 -6.57
CA ARG A 292 10.87 13.91 -5.74
C ARG A 292 12.34 13.81 -6.13
N LEU A 293 13.23 13.64 -5.17
CA LEU A 293 14.68 13.56 -5.43
C LEU A 293 15.02 12.51 -6.51
N LYS A 294 14.36 11.34 -6.48
CA LYS A 294 14.56 10.31 -7.50
C LYS A 294 14.09 10.76 -8.89
N GLU A 295 13.03 11.54 -8.98
CA GLU A 295 12.56 12.11 -10.25
C GLU A 295 13.59 13.10 -10.81
N ILE A 296 14.22 13.90 -9.94
CA ILE A 296 15.25 14.88 -10.33
C ILE A 296 16.52 14.17 -10.81
N THR A 297 17.07 13.26 -10.01
CA THR A 297 18.39 12.64 -10.29
C THR A 297 18.39 11.71 -11.49
N GLN A 298 17.25 11.35 -12.03
CA GLN A 298 17.15 10.54 -13.25
C GLN A 298 16.75 11.35 -14.50
N LEU A 299 16.72 12.70 -14.40
CA LEU A 299 16.42 13.56 -15.54
C LEU A 299 17.51 13.44 -16.61
N GLN A 300 17.06 13.40 -17.86
CA GLN A 300 17.89 13.44 -19.05
C GLN A 300 17.62 14.73 -19.84
N LYS A 301 18.54 15.06 -20.71
CA LYS A 301 18.45 16.26 -21.57
C LYS A 301 17.13 16.32 -22.35
N GLU A 302 16.67 15.19 -22.86
CA GLU A 302 15.43 15.05 -23.62
C GLU A 302 14.14 15.19 -22.77
N ASP A 303 14.27 15.15 -21.44
CA ASP A 303 13.14 15.38 -20.53
C ASP A 303 12.82 16.90 -20.39
N ILE A 304 13.72 17.76 -20.83
CA ILE A 304 13.47 19.20 -20.90
C ILE A 304 12.88 19.50 -22.27
N VAL A 305 11.58 19.77 -22.27
CA VAL A 305 10.79 19.92 -23.50
C VAL A 305 10.13 21.29 -23.56
N LYS A 306 9.80 21.76 -24.77
CA LYS A 306 9.06 23.00 -24.97
C LYS A 306 7.64 22.68 -25.47
N ILE A 307 6.62 23.19 -24.80
CA ILE A 307 5.22 23.03 -25.18
C ILE A 307 4.63 24.42 -25.45
N GLY A 308 4.40 24.72 -26.71
CA GLY A 308 4.19 26.11 -27.14
C GLY A 308 5.41 26.95 -26.77
N ASP A 309 5.19 28.01 -25.99
CA ASP A 309 6.26 28.90 -25.53
C ASP A 309 6.78 28.58 -24.12
N ILE A 310 6.27 27.50 -23.49
CA ILE A 310 6.58 27.16 -22.10
C ILE A 310 7.62 26.04 -22.06
N ASN A 311 8.74 26.29 -21.38
CA ASN A 311 9.72 25.28 -21.07
C ASN A 311 9.18 24.37 -19.95
N CYS A 312 9.34 23.07 -20.09
CA CYS A 312 8.73 22.05 -19.22
C CYS A 312 9.70 20.95 -18.87
N ILE A 313 9.43 20.28 -17.76
CA ILE A 313 10.06 19.01 -17.39
C ILE A 313 9.07 17.88 -17.63
N SER A 314 9.47 16.87 -18.39
CA SER A 314 8.72 15.63 -18.62
C SER A 314 9.17 14.56 -17.62
N ILE A 315 8.37 14.29 -16.61
CA ILE A 315 8.58 13.18 -15.69
C ILE A 315 7.94 11.94 -16.29
N ASN A 316 8.75 10.97 -16.68
CA ASN A 316 8.32 9.79 -17.42
C ASN A 316 9.05 8.52 -16.96
N THR A 317 8.72 7.38 -17.58
CA THR A 317 9.30 6.06 -17.29
C THR A 317 9.97 5.44 -18.52
N LYS A 318 10.41 6.28 -19.45
CA LYS A 318 11.15 5.83 -20.63
C LYS A 318 12.52 5.31 -20.22
N GLU A 319 13.06 4.39 -20.99
CA GLU A 319 14.32 3.71 -20.71
C GLU A 319 14.29 3.08 -19.29
N ASP A 320 15.32 3.26 -18.48
CA ASP A 320 15.44 2.70 -17.13
C ASP A 320 14.88 3.62 -16.02
N LYS A 321 14.21 4.71 -16.40
CA LYS A 321 13.61 5.65 -15.43
C LYS A 321 12.42 5.02 -14.72
N THR A 322 12.28 5.28 -13.44
CA THR A 322 11.19 4.75 -12.63
C THR A 322 10.51 5.83 -11.81
N THR A 323 9.21 5.74 -11.67
CA THR A 323 8.41 6.63 -10.81
C THR A 323 7.75 5.83 -9.68
N LYS A 324 7.37 6.49 -8.59
CA LYS A 324 6.73 5.82 -7.44
C LYS A 324 5.39 5.17 -7.83
N THR A 325 4.63 5.80 -8.71
CA THR A 325 3.33 5.33 -9.19
C THR A 325 3.15 5.71 -10.65
N LYS A 326 2.24 5.05 -11.39
CA LYS A 326 1.87 5.43 -12.77
C LYS A 326 1.40 6.89 -12.85
N LYS A 327 0.68 7.38 -11.84
CA LYS A 327 0.19 8.78 -11.75
C LYS A 327 1.31 9.82 -11.52
N SER A 328 2.54 9.38 -11.25
CA SER A 328 3.70 10.27 -11.16
C SER A 328 4.20 10.76 -12.53
N VAL A 329 3.84 10.07 -13.62
CA VAL A 329 4.16 10.49 -15.00
C VAL A 329 3.36 11.75 -15.33
N ARG A 330 4.07 12.82 -15.67
CA ARG A 330 3.48 14.14 -15.89
C ARG A 330 4.44 15.08 -16.60
N ILE A 331 3.91 16.16 -17.17
CA ILE A 331 4.70 17.28 -17.70
C ILE A 331 4.36 18.51 -16.88
N ILE A 332 5.38 19.19 -16.37
CA ILE A 332 5.23 20.38 -15.54
C ILE A 332 6.02 21.56 -16.12
N PRO A 333 5.48 22.78 -16.08
CA PRO A 333 6.20 23.97 -16.53
C PRO A 333 7.39 24.26 -15.60
N ILE A 334 8.47 24.76 -16.15
CA ILE A 334 9.68 25.15 -15.42
C ILE A 334 9.48 26.52 -14.79
N HIS A 335 9.84 26.67 -13.52
CA HIS A 335 9.81 27.95 -12.81
C HIS A 335 10.82 28.92 -13.43
N ASN A 336 10.41 30.18 -13.61
CA ASN A 336 11.25 31.20 -14.25
C ASN A 336 12.60 31.38 -13.56
N LYS A 337 12.63 31.27 -12.23
CA LYS A 337 13.88 31.36 -11.45
C LYS A 337 14.90 30.30 -11.84
N LEU A 338 14.48 29.11 -12.20
CA LEU A 338 15.39 28.07 -12.71
C LEU A 338 15.98 28.44 -14.08
N LEU A 339 15.20 29.12 -14.93
CA LEU A 339 15.66 29.59 -16.23
C LEU A 339 16.69 30.72 -16.02
N GLU A 340 16.41 31.68 -15.12
CA GLU A 340 17.32 32.75 -14.73
C GLU A 340 18.62 32.24 -14.11
N LEU A 341 18.57 31.14 -13.37
CA LEU A 341 19.76 30.48 -12.81
C LEU A 341 20.58 29.68 -13.82
N GLY A 342 20.17 29.66 -15.09
CA GLY A 342 20.92 29.02 -16.18
C GLY A 342 20.62 27.53 -16.35
N LEU A 343 19.39 27.08 -16.02
CA LEU A 343 19.03 25.66 -16.16
C LEU A 343 19.17 25.17 -17.60
N LEU A 344 18.79 25.97 -18.60
CA LEU A 344 18.85 25.56 -20.01
C LEU A 344 20.31 25.45 -20.49
N GLU A 345 21.19 26.35 -20.06
CA GLU A 345 22.62 26.29 -20.34
C GLU A 345 23.25 25.03 -19.71
N PHE A 346 22.88 24.74 -18.44
CA PHE A 346 23.29 23.51 -17.77
C PHE A 346 22.84 22.27 -18.53
N VAL A 347 21.56 22.19 -18.94
CA VAL A 347 21.01 21.08 -19.73
C VAL A 347 21.75 20.94 -21.06
N ASN A 348 22.01 22.06 -21.75
CA ASN A 348 22.73 22.05 -23.03
C ASN A 348 24.17 21.59 -22.93
N SER A 349 24.82 21.77 -21.78
CA SER A 349 26.18 21.32 -21.49
C SER A 349 26.30 19.80 -21.27
N LYS A 350 25.16 19.11 -21.18
CA LYS A 350 25.12 17.66 -20.94
C LYS A 350 24.91 16.88 -22.23
N ASP A 351 25.46 15.68 -22.29
CA ASP A 351 25.26 14.77 -23.42
C ASP A 351 23.89 14.06 -23.34
N LYS A 352 23.59 13.44 -22.20
CA LYS A 352 22.34 12.70 -21.98
C LYS A 352 21.82 12.89 -20.55
N GLU A 353 22.46 12.30 -19.54
CA GLU A 353 22.06 12.43 -18.15
C GLU A 353 22.41 13.81 -17.61
N LEU A 354 21.44 14.43 -16.92
CA LEU A 354 21.70 15.74 -16.28
C LEU A 354 22.53 15.60 -15.01
N PHE A 355 22.41 14.49 -14.32
CA PHE A 355 23.01 14.26 -13.02
C PHE A 355 23.72 12.90 -12.95
N THR A 356 24.93 12.88 -12.42
CA THR A 356 25.75 11.68 -12.26
C THR A 356 25.55 11.02 -10.90
N ILE A 357 25.01 11.75 -9.91
CA ILE A 357 24.80 11.27 -8.55
C ILE A 357 23.43 10.62 -8.40
N SER A 358 23.38 9.44 -7.75
CA SER A 358 22.11 8.79 -7.45
C SER A 358 21.34 9.50 -6.32
N ASN A 359 20.02 9.34 -6.27
CA ASN A 359 19.17 9.91 -5.22
C ASN A 359 19.60 9.48 -3.80
N LYS A 360 20.05 8.24 -3.61
CA LYS A 360 20.54 7.73 -2.32
C LYS A 360 21.84 8.43 -1.91
N ASN A 361 22.77 8.55 -2.84
CA ASN A 361 24.04 9.20 -2.60
C ASN A 361 23.87 10.70 -2.35
N PHE A 362 23.06 11.39 -3.14
CA PHE A 362 22.76 12.80 -2.90
C PHE A 362 22.07 13.04 -1.56
N SER A 363 21.09 12.22 -1.19
CA SER A 363 20.43 12.33 0.12
C SER A 363 21.41 12.14 1.29
N SER A 364 22.35 11.20 1.16
CA SER A 364 23.43 11.00 2.16
C SER A 364 24.41 12.16 2.17
N TYR A 365 24.79 12.69 1.01
CA TYR A 365 25.63 13.85 0.86
C TYR A 365 25.01 15.08 1.53
N PHE A 366 23.75 15.42 1.19
CA PHE A 366 23.02 16.54 1.78
C PHE A 366 22.94 16.41 3.31
N ARG A 367 22.59 15.24 3.81
CA ARG A 367 22.52 14.98 5.24
C ARG A 367 23.86 15.19 5.94
N LYS A 368 24.96 14.74 5.33
CA LYS A 368 26.29 14.80 5.91
C LYS A 368 26.83 16.24 5.99
N TYR A 369 26.61 17.03 4.94
CA TYR A 369 27.30 18.31 4.78
C TYR A 369 26.42 19.53 5.05
N TYR A 370 25.10 19.40 4.96
CA TYR A 370 24.20 20.56 5.03
C TYR A 370 23.15 20.47 6.14
N LYS A 371 22.63 19.27 6.43
CA LYS A 371 21.48 19.11 7.33
C LYS A 371 21.67 19.78 8.69
N SER A 372 22.78 19.50 9.40
CA SER A 372 23.07 20.05 10.73
C SER A 372 23.31 21.57 10.71
N LEU A 373 23.77 22.11 9.58
CA LEU A 373 24.01 23.54 9.42
C LEU A 373 22.72 24.34 9.23
N ILE A 374 21.62 23.66 8.85
CA ILE A 374 20.33 24.28 8.53
C ILE A 374 19.33 23.95 9.63
N ASN A 375 18.94 22.70 9.74
CA ASN A 375 18.00 22.19 10.73
C ASN A 375 18.10 20.65 10.81
N ASP A 376 18.46 20.13 12.00
CA ASP A 376 18.66 18.69 12.21
C ASP A 376 17.40 17.84 12.14
N GLU A 377 16.23 18.43 12.29
CA GLU A 377 14.96 17.70 12.24
C GLU A 377 14.44 17.54 10.80
N LYS A 378 14.87 18.42 9.87
CA LYS A 378 14.39 18.45 8.49
C LYS A 378 15.32 17.64 7.56
N THR A 379 14.75 17.17 6.47
CA THR A 379 15.47 16.40 5.45
C THR A 379 15.33 17.10 4.10
N PHE A 380 16.16 16.74 3.12
CA PHE A 380 16.06 17.29 1.76
C PHE A 380 14.63 17.25 1.20
N TYR A 381 13.85 16.23 1.58
CA TYR A 381 12.45 16.07 1.14
C TYR A 381 11.54 17.20 1.66
N CYS A 382 11.93 17.89 2.72
CA CYS A 382 11.17 19.04 3.26
C CYS A 382 11.12 20.24 2.31
N LEU A 383 12.01 20.32 1.29
CA LEU A 383 11.88 21.29 0.18
C LEU A 383 10.59 21.04 -0.62
N ARG A 384 10.29 19.76 -0.89
CA ARG A 384 9.02 19.41 -1.54
C ARG A 384 7.81 19.68 -0.65
N HIS A 385 7.94 19.45 0.68
CA HIS A 385 6.87 19.81 1.62
C HIS A 385 6.60 21.30 1.59
N LEU A 386 7.63 22.14 1.49
CA LEU A 386 7.46 23.59 1.36
C LEU A 386 6.65 23.97 0.11
N VAL A 387 7.00 23.47 -1.06
CA VAL A 387 6.25 23.73 -2.29
C VAL A 387 4.79 23.31 -2.18
N ILE A 388 4.54 22.14 -1.56
CA ILE A 388 3.17 21.66 -1.33
C ILE A 388 2.43 22.57 -0.34
N ASP A 389 3.11 23.02 0.70
CA ASP A 389 2.54 23.89 1.72
C ASP A 389 2.21 25.26 1.15
N ILE A 390 3.11 25.87 0.37
CA ILE A 390 2.85 27.11 -0.36
C ILE A 390 1.58 26.99 -1.21
N PHE A 391 1.43 25.90 -1.95
CA PHE A 391 0.22 25.68 -2.76
C PHE A 391 -1.04 25.50 -1.92
N LYS A 392 -0.94 24.83 -0.75
CA LYS A 392 -2.08 24.69 0.16
C LYS A 392 -2.52 26.00 0.80
N GLN A 393 -1.57 26.89 1.05
CA GLN A 393 -1.83 28.21 1.63
C GLN A 393 -2.22 29.25 0.58
N SER A 394 -2.05 28.94 -0.71
CA SER A 394 -2.43 29.82 -1.81
C SER A 394 -3.84 29.56 -2.31
N ASP A 395 -4.40 30.52 -3.07
CA ASP A 395 -5.71 30.39 -3.73
C ASP A 395 -5.64 29.53 -5.00
N CYS A 396 -5.03 28.34 -4.90
CA CYS A 396 -4.97 27.41 -6.03
C CYS A 396 -5.86 26.18 -5.79
N LYS A 397 -6.42 25.63 -6.86
CA LYS A 397 -7.24 24.42 -6.77
C LYS A 397 -6.38 23.22 -6.39
N LYS A 398 -6.89 22.40 -5.44
CA LYS A 398 -6.22 21.20 -4.94
C LYS A 398 -5.79 20.26 -6.07
N GLU A 399 -6.64 20.06 -7.06
CA GLU A 399 -6.40 19.16 -8.18
C GLU A 399 -5.20 19.63 -9.04
N HIS A 400 -5.04 20.95 -9.21
CA HIS A 400 -3.96 21.52 -10.01
C HIS A 400 -2.61 21.27 -9.35
N TYR A 401 -2.45 21.60 -8.06
CA TYR A 401 -1.17 21.37 -7.41
C TYR A 401 -0.88 19.89 -7.20
N GLN A 402 -1.90 19.05 -6.96
CA GLN A 402 -1.71 17.61 -6.90
C GLN A 402 -1.20 17.04 -8.23
N ALA A 403 -1.74 17.51 -9.36
CA ALA A 403 -1.24 17.15 -10.69
C ALA A 403 0.20 17.64 -10.88
N PHE A 404 0.51 18.88 -10.48
CA PHE A 404 1.86 19.45 -10.59
C PHE A 404 2.89 18.64 -9.80
N VAL A 405 2.63 18.33 -8.52
CA VAL A 405 3.56 17.57 -7.68
C VAL A 405 3.49 16.06 -7.90
N GLY A 406 2.51 15.53 -8.62
CA GLY A 406 2.32 14.10 -8.86
C GLY A 406 1.88 13.34 -7.60
N HIS A 407 0.88 13.88 -6.90
CA HIS A 407 0.17 13.16 -5.83
C HIS A 407 -0.98 12.34 -6.43
N SER A 408 -1.18 11.13 -5.92
CA SER A 408 -2.42 10.39 -6.18
C SER A 408 -3.55 11.13 -5.49
N GLN A 409 -4.57 11.44 -6.23
CA GLN A 409 -5.84 11.90 -5.67
C GLN A 409 -6.50 10.66 -5.00
N GLY A 410 -7.05 10.83 -3.79
CA GLY A 410 -7.62 9.73 -3.02
C GLY A 410 -8.69 8.92 -3.80
N LYS A 411 -9.18 7.84 -3.21
CA LYS A 411 -10.16 6.92 -3.83
C LYS A 411 -11.49 7.59 -4.27
N ASP A 412 -11.76 8.82 -3.82
CA ASP A 412 -13.05 9.51 -4.02
C ASP A 412 -13.21 10.22 -5.36
N THR A 413 -12.26 10.08 -6.30
CA THR A 413 -12.31 10.81 -7.58
C THR A 413 -12.18 9.89 -8.79
N ILE A 414 -13.16 8.99 -8.95
CA ILE A 414 -13.34 8.19 -10.18
C ILE A 414 -13.44 9.11 -11.41
N THR A 415 -14.03 10.30 -11.26
CA THR A 415 -14.20 11.30 -12.33
C THR A 415 -12.90 11.88 -12.89
N MET A 416 -11.79 11.83 -12.14
CA MET A 416 -10.52 12.41 -12.58
C MET A 416 -9.57 11.44 -13.29
N ASP A 417 -9.88 10.15 -13.28
CA ASP A 417 -9.19 9.15 -14.13
C ASP A 417 -9.67 9.24 -15.60
N TYR A 418 -10.77 9.97 -15.85
CA TYR A 418 -11.31 10.27 -17.17
C TYR A 418 -10.96 11.71 -17.57
N GLY A 419 -10.04 11.89 -18.48
CA GLY A 419 -9.71 13.19 -19.04
C GLY A 419 -8.25 13.32 -19.45
N ASN A 420 -7.97 14.36 -20.25
CA ASN A 420 -6.60 14.70 -20.60
C ASN A 420 -5.86 15.32 -19.40
N PRO A 421 -4.53 15.15 -19.32
CA PRO A 421 -3.72 15.85 -18.33
C PRO A 421 -3.98 17.35 -18.33
N PHE A 422 -3.85 18.01 -17.17
CA PHE A 422 -4.02 19.45 -17.09
C PHE A 422 -3.08 20.19 -18.06
N ASN A 423 -3.62 21.20 -18.72
CA ASN A 423 -2.87 22.01 -19.66
C ASN A 423 -1.69 22.70 -18.95
N VAL A 424 -0.51 22.62 -19.55
CA VAL A 424 0.73 23.23 -19.05
C VAL A 424 0.56 24.72 -18.75
N LYS A 425 -0.18 25.47 -19.60
CA LYS A 425 -0.48 26.88 -19.37
C LYS A 425 -1.31 27.14 -18.12
N LEU A 426 -2.16 26.16 -17.72
CA LEU A 426 -2.89 26.24 -16.47
C LEU A 426 -1.96 25.98 -15.27
N LEU A 427 -1.10 24.97 -15.39
CA LEU A 427 -0.14 24.62 -14.33
C LEU A 427 0.93 25.71 -14.15
N SER A 428 1.29 26.47 -15.20
CA SER A 428 2.28 27.55 -15.08
C SER A 428 1.83 28.68 -14.17
N LYS A 429 0.52 28.86 -14.00
CA LYS A 429 -0.02 29.85 -13.06
C LYS A 429 0.28 29.49 -11.57
N LEU A 430 0.59 28.23 -11.27
CA LEU A 430 0.96 27.83 -9.91
C LEU A 430 2.33 28.37 -9.51
N LEU A 431 3.22 28.53 -10.47
CA LEU A 431 4.62 28.93 -10.22
C LEU A 431 4.72 30.34 -9.61
N GLN A 432 3.75 31.22 -9.84
CA GLN A 432 3.72 32.56 -9.25
C GLN A 432 3.62 32.55 -7.72
N PHE A 433 3.18 31.46 -7.11
CA PHE A 433 3.07 31.34 -5.65
C PHE A 433 4.41 30.96 -4.99
N ILE A 434 5.39 30.46 -5.77
CA ILE A 434 6.72 30.07 -5.27
C ILE A 434 7.64 31.28 -5.48
N ASP A 435 7.79 32.09 -4.46
CA ASP A 435 8.61 33.29 -4.48
C ASP A 435 9.46 33.42 -3.21
N TYR A 436 10.73 32.94 -3.29
CA TYR A 436 11.74 33.01 -2.24
C TYR A 436 13.16 32.99 -2.79
#